data_207813dea6a2f5482345b08b0fc443bc
#
_entry.id   207813dea6a2f5482345b08b0fc443bc
#
_cell.length_a   1.000
_cell.length_b   1.000
_cell.length_c   1.000
_cell.angle_alpha   90.00
_cell.angle_beta   90.00
_cell.angle_gamma   90.00
#
_symmetry.space_group_name_H-M   'P 1'
#
loop_
_entity.id
_entity.type
_entity.pdbx_description
1 polymer ?
#
loop_
_entity_poly.entity_id
_entity_poly.type
_entity_poly.pdbx_seq_one_letter_code
_entity_poly.pdbx_strand_id
1 'polypeptide(L)'
;MDFHKFFQTQRRITDGAMGTYYSTLYGVNAGAPELANETDPFRIQRIHQEYIRAGADIIRTNTFASNKETLCSHLADTPERSRILDRIYRNVSAACRIAKAAAEAEYSKNQADLPLNGSKEIYIAGDIGPIPESGRADENEDDILEEYRTMAKAFLDSGIRVIWFETFSDFQRILPVARWIRSVSDAFVMASFSVNPFGFTKSGVSMKNLIKTAEASSVIDGIGFNCGVGPTHLRKLLQQQNFGNLIVSAAPNSGYADKFQNRSIYQENTDYFNLAMKEISALGVNILGGCCGTTPAHIRKLAGSLGGAPVAMRPVFSSTSAAENAVNYRNNLFWRQLSSGQKVIIAEIDPPHNGDSAKMEESAAILKEAGVHMITFSDSPMGKMRADSISSAIKIGSRLQVDTMPHLSCRDRNVIGLGASILGAYMNGLRHFLIVTGDPVPSDSRDIITSVYDFNSIKFMQYIKQMNEEHFSEDPIVYGGALNYGRKNIDVEIRRVKQKCEAGAAFFLTQPVYSDEDIERIRRIKEETGAKIICGILPLVSYRNAVFMQNEVAGIRVPDEIVRQYDPDMDRSQAQQVGVDIAVQIARKLSSVSDGLYFMIPFNRAAMLAEILRKLRGEDS
;
A
#
# COMPACT_ATOMS: atom_id res chain seq x y z
N MET A 1 1.42 -36.11 10.12
CA MET A 1 0.06 -35.85 9.61
C MET A 1 0.16 -34.98 8.38
N ASP A 2 -0.58 -35.28 7.31
CA ASP A 2 -0.62 -34.41 6.14
C ASP A 2 -1.69 -33.31 6.37
N PHE A 3 -1.24 -32.12 6.79
CA PHE A 3 -2.11 -30.98 7.07
C PHE A 3 -2.81 -30.44 5.82
N HIS A 4 -2.19 -30.56 4.62
CA HIS A 4 -2.85 -30.18 3.38
C HIS A 4 -4.11 -31.00 3.15
N LYS A 5 -3.98 -32.33 3.19
CA LYS A 5 -5.13 -33.23 3.06
C LYS A 5 -6.17 -33.00 4.17
N PHE A 6 -5.71 -32.76 5.40
CA PHE A 6 -6.58 -32.49 6.54
C PHE A 6 -7.43 -31.24 6.35
N PHE A 7 -6.85 -30.12 5.84
CA PHE A 7 -7.58 -28.87 5.61
C PHE A 7 -8.38 -28.86 4.30
N GLN A 8 -8.05 -29.71 3.33
CA GLN A 8 -8.78 -29.78 2.05
C GLN A 8 -10.09 -30.55 2.13
N THR A 9 -10.17 -31.60 2.94
CA THR A 9 -11.30 -32.52 2.93
C THR A 9 -12.51 -32.04 3.67
N GLN A 10 -12.31 -31.44 4.84
CA GLN A 10 -13.38 -30.97 5.72
C GLN A 10 -13.09 -29.56 6.21
N ARG A 11 -14.16 -28.78 6.32
CA ARG A 11 -14.11 -27.44 6.89
C ARG A 11 -13.74 -27.51 8.37
N ARG A 12 -12.80 -26.65 8.77
CA ARG A 12 -12.34 -26.55 10.14
C ARG A 12 -12.77 -25.21 10.73
N ILE A 13 -13.11 -25.25 12.00
CA ILE A 13 -13.47 -24.07 12.77
C ILE A 13 -12.31 -23.73 13.71
N THR A 14 -11.75 -22.53 13.58
CA THR A 14 -10.81 -22.00 14.57
C THR A 14 -11.54 -21.25 15.67
N ASP A 15 -10.83 -20.93 16.73
CA ASP A 15 -11.31 -20.09 17.81
C ASP A 15 -11.64 -18.66 17.37
N GLY A 16 -12.06 -17.85 18.31
CA GLY A 16 -12.32 -16.41 18.15
C GLY A 16 -11.22 -15.54 18.76
N ALA A 17 -11.62 -14.34 19.15
CA ALA A 17 -10.69 -13.36 19.72
C ALA A 17 -10.11 -13.81 21.07
N MET A 18 -8.79 -13.76 21.21
CA MET A 18 -8.13 -13.90 22.51
C MET A 18 -8.14 -12.55 23.26
N GLY A 19 -7.54 -11.51 22.68
CA GLY A 19 -7.31 -10.24 23.39
C GLY A 19 -8.58 -9.48 23.77
N THR A 20 -9.53 -9.31 22.84
CA THR A 20 -10.79 -8.60 23.16
C THR A 20 -11.66 -9.42 24.13
N TYR A 21 -11.66 -10.75 24.02
CA TYR A 21 -12.41 -11.59 24.93
C TYR A 21 -11.79 -11.64 26.33
N TYR A 22 -10.44 -11.69 26.43
CA TYR A 22 -9.71 -11.55 27.69
C TYR A 22 -10.07 -10.24 28.40
N SER A 23 -10.03 -9.12 27.65
CA SER A 23 -10.41 -7.81 28.19
C SER A 23 -11.88 -7.73 28.63
N THR A 24 -12.77 -8.45 27.96
CA THR A 24 -14.18 -8.54 28.37
C THR A 24 -14.35 -9.28 29.70
N LEU A 25 -13.60 -10.35 29.90
CA LEU A 25 -13.71 -11.19 31.11
C LEU A 25 -13.00 -10.57 32.33
N TYR A 26 -11.83 -9.95 32.12
CA TYR A 26 -10.94 -9.56 33.22
C TYR A 26 -10.71 -8.04 33.32
N GLY A 27 -11.32 -7.26 32.41
CA GLY A 27 -11.22 -5.82 32.35
C GLY A 27 -10.02 -5.33 31.54
N VAL A 28 -10.09 -4.08 31.09
CA VAL A 28 -9.05 -3.45 30.24
C VAL A 28 -7.74 -3.20 30.96
N ASN A 29 -7.76 -3.14 32.29
CA ASN A 29 -6.55 -2.94 33.12
C ASN A 29 -5.81 -4.25 33.41
N ALA A 30 -6.29 -5.39 32.90
CA ALA A 30 -5.65 -6.69 33.10
C ALA A 30 -4.31 -6.85 32.34
N GLY A 31 -3.92 -5.85 31.54
CA GLY A 31 -2.71 -5.88 30.70
C GLY A 31 -2.85 -6.74 29.44
N ALA A 32 -1.74 -6.93 28.76
CA ALA A 32 -1.68 -7.80 27.60
C ALA A 32 -1.91 -9.27 28.00
N PRO A 33 -2.77 -10.02 27.31
CA PRO A 33 -3.05 -11.41 27.64
C PRO A 33 -1.80 -12.30 27.61
N GLU A 34 -0.79 -12.00 26.81
CA GLU A 34 0.46 -12.74 26.71
C GLU A 34 1.25 -12.75 28.03
N LEU A 35 1.13 -11.69 28.84
CA LEU A 35 1.74 -11.65 30.17
C LEU A 35 1.10 -12.67 31.13
N ALA A 36 -0.19 -12.95 30.93
CA ALA A 36 -0.91 -13.94 31.75
C ALA A 36 -0.44 -15.38 31.50
N ASN A 37 0.29 -15.67 30.42
CA ASN A 37 0.91 -16.98 30.23
C ASN A 37 1.86 -17.35 31.39
N GLU A 38 2.47 -16.35 32.01
CA GLU A 38 3.41 -16.52 33.14
C GLU A 38 2.76 -16.18 34.48
N THR A 39 1.91 -15.16 34.54
CA THR A 39 1.37 -14.62 35.77
C THR A 39 0.06 -15.25 36.22
N ASP A 40 -0.79 -15.65 35.27
CA ASP A 40 -2.10 -16.30 35.56
C ASP A 40 -2.52 -17.23 34.40
N PRO A 41 -1.84 -18.37 34.23
CA PRO A 41 -2.10 -19.30 33.13
C PRO A 41 -3.52 -19.87 33.12
N PHE A 42 -4.20 -19.91 34.29
CA PHE A 42 -5.58 -20.43 34.37
C PHE A 42 -6.58 -19.57 33.61
N ARG A 43 -6.37 -18.24 33.52
CA ARG A 43 -7.23 -17.37 32.71
C ARG A 43 -7.18 -17.73 31.24
N ILE A 44 -5.98 -17.96 30.73
CA ILE A 44 -5.76 -18.33 29.34
C ILE A 44 -6.28 -19.74 29.06
N GLN A 45 -5.98 -20.69 29.93
CA GLN A 45 -6.48 -22.06 29.83
C GLN A 45 -8.02 -22.09 29.78
N ARG A 46 -8.69 -21.31 30.62
CA ARG A 46 -10.14 -21.18 30.63
C ARG A 46 -10.69 -20.67 29.29
N ILE A 47 -10.10 -19.66 28.70
CA ILE A 47 -10.52 -19.12 27.41
C ILE A 47 -10.40 -20.19 26.32
N HIS A 48 -9.27 -20.88 26.25
CA HIS A 48 -9.09 -21.99 25.32
C HIS A 48 -10.16 -23.07 25.50
N GLN A 49 -10.44 -23.48 26.74
CA GLN A 49 -11.49 -24.46 27.03
C GLN A 49 -12.88 -23.98 26.60
N GLU A 50 -13.20 -22.70 26.80
CA GLU A 50 -14.49 -22.12 26.36
C GLU A 50 -14.64 -22.16 24.84
N TYR A 51 -13.58 -21.91 24.06
CA TYR A 51 -13.58 -22.05 22.60
C TYR A 51 -13.66 -23.51 22.14
N ILE A 52 -12.95 -24.42 22.80
CA ILE A 52 -13.05 -25.86 22.51
C ILE A 52 -14.48 -26.38 22.75
N ARG A 53 -15.10 -26.03 23.87
CA ARG A 53 -16.51 -26.35 24.17
C ARG A 53 -17.50 -25.69 23.21
N ALA A 54 -17.10 -24.56 22.61
CA ALA A 54 -17.87 -23.91 21.57
C ALA A 54 -17.78 -24.64 20.23
N GLY A 55 -16.88 -25.62 20.08
CA GLY A 55 -16.77 -26.46 18.89
C GLY A 55 -15.61 -26.08 17.97
N ALA A 56 -14.64 -25.30 18.45
CA ALA A 56 -13.40 -25.05 17.70
C ALA A 56 -12.65 -26.38 17.45
N ASP A 57 -12.16 -26.56 16.22
CA ASP A 57 -11.25 -27.65 15.82
C ASP A 57 -9.79 -27.26 16.02
N ILE A 58 -9.53 -25.95 15.91
CA ILE A 58 -8.18 -25.38 16.01
C ILE A 58 -8.24 -24.26 17.05
N ILE A 59 -7.30 -24.25 17.99
CA ILE A 59 -7.05 -23.13 18.88
C ILE A 59 -5.68 -22.52 18.62
N ARG A 60 -5.61 -21.18 18.60
CA ARG A 60 -4.35 -20.45 18.45
C ARG A 60 -3.76 -20.21 19.84
N THR A 61 -2.43 -20.37 20.00
CA THR A 61 -1.76 -20.06 21.24
C THR A 61 -1.90 -18.58 21.60
N ASN A 62 -1.87 -18.25 22.89
CA ASN A 62 -1.91 -16.86 23.35
C ASN A 62 -0.52 -16.19 23.21
N THR A 63 -0.08 -15.96 21.98
CA THR A 63 1.28 -15.50 21.65
C THR A 63 1.32 -14.43 20.57
N PHE A 64 0.19 -13.86 20.16
CA PHE A 64 0.09 -12.84 19.13
C PHE A 64 1.09 -11.69 19.32
N ALA A 65 1.22 -11.18 20.55
CA ALA A 65 2.13 -10.11 20.90
C ALA A 65 3.25 -10.57 21.87
N SER A 66 3.69 -11.83 21.80
CA SER A 66 4.80 -12.35 22.63
C SER A 66 6.16 -11.87 22.12
N ASN A 67 6.34 -10.56 21.98
CA ASN A 67 7.51 -9.87 21.48
C ASN A 67 8.14 -8.96 22.56
N LYS A 68 9.30 -8.40 22.27
CA LYS A 68 10.03 -7.48 23.16
C LYS A 68 9.15 -6.34 23.65
N GLU A 69 8.43 -5.67 22.76
CA GLU A 69 7.64 -4.48 23.08
C GLU A 69 6.58 -4.78 24.15
N THR A 70 5.92 -5.93 24.07
CA THR A 70 4.90 -6.35 25.03
C THR A 70 5.51 -6.92 26.31
N LEU A 71 6.46 -7.86 26.18
CA LEU A 71 6.96 -8.59 27.32
C LEU A 71 7.91 -7.76 28.20
N CYS A 72 8.57 -6.74 27.62
CA CYS A 72 9.55 -5.90 28.33
C CYS A 72 9.06 -4.47 28.60
N SER A 73 7.84 -4.10 28.22
CA SER A 73 7.30 -2.73 28.35
C SER A 73 7.28 -2.15 29.77
N HIS A 74 7.27 -3.00 30.76
CA HIS A 74 7.23 -2.60 32.20
C HIS A 74 8.61 -2.51 32.85
N LEU A 75 9.70 -2.81 32.13
CA LEU A 75 11.07 -2.73 32.63
C LEU A 75 11.62 -1.32 32.44
N ALA A 76 12.26 -0.79 33.50
CA ALA A 76 12.85 0.55 33.46
C ALA A 76 14.01 0.65 32.46
N ASP A 77 14.80 -0.44 32.35
CA ASP A 77 15.92 -0.55 31.44
C ASP A 77 15.65 -1.64 30.41
N THR A 78 16.09 -1.45 29.17
CA THR A 78 16.02 -2.48 28.12
C THR A 78 17.01 -3.60 28.45
N PRO A 79 16.56 -4.85 28.66
CA PRO A 79 17.45 -5.97 28.95
C PRO A 79 18.40 -6.26 27.76
N GLU A 80 19.51 -6.96 28.04
CA GLU A 80 20.36 -7.52 26.99
C GLU A 80 19.55 -8.40 26.04
N ARG A 81 19.93 -8.42 24.75
CA ARG A 81 19.25 -9.16 23.68
C ARG A 81 19.02 -10.64 24.02
N SER A 82 20.02 -11.31 24.60
CA SER A 82 19.91 -12.71 25.00
C SER A 82 18.80 -12.97 26.02
N ARG A 83 18.62 -12.04 26.97
CA ARG A 83 17.55 -12.12 27.99
C ARG A 83 16.17 -11.85 27.40
N ILE A 84 16.08 -10.99 26.40
CA ILE A 84 14.83 -10.72 25.66
C ILE A 84 14.40 -12.00 24.92
N LEU A 85 15.29 -12.60 24.12
CA LEU A 85 14.99 -13.80 23.37
C LEU A 85 14.65 -14.99 24.27
N ASP A 86 15.36 -15.16 25.39
CA ASP A 86 15.04 -16.19 26.38
C ASP A 86 13.65 -15.97 27.00
N ARG A 87 13.27 -14.72 27.28
CA ARG A 87 11.94 -14.40 27.79
C ARG A 87 10.85 -14.72 26.76
N ILE A 88 11.04 -14.34 25.49
CA ILE A 88 10.12 -14.67 24.39
C ILE A 88 9.96 -16.19 24.31
N TYR A 89 11.06 -16.93 24.27
CA TYR A 89 11.04 -18.38 24.19
C TYR A 89 10.26 -19.02 25.34
N ARG A 90 10.50 -18.57 26.60
CA ARG A 90 9.81 -19.10 27.80
C ARG A 90 8.32 -18.76 27.76
N ASN A 91 7.93 -17.55 27.39
CA ASN A 91 6.54 -17.13 27.30
C ASN A 91 5.77 -17.94 26.26
N VAL A 92 6.34 -18.10 25.06
CA VAL A 92 5.74 -18.92 23.98
C VAL A 92 5.63 -20.39 24.41
N SER A 93 6.66 -20.93 25.04
CA SER A 93 6.61 -22.31 25.54
C SER A 93 5.56 -22.51 26.63
N ALA A 94 5.35 -21.49 27.49
CA ALA A 94 4.28 -21.51 28.49
C ALA A 94 2.90 -21.51 27.81
N ALA A 95 2.67 -20.64 26.83
CA ALA A 95 1.42 -20.61 26.06
C ALA A 95 1.12 -21.95 25.38
N CYS A 96 2.14 -22.61 24.81
CA CYS A 96 1.98 -23.94 24.23
C CYS A 96 1.53 -24.99 25.26
N ARG A 97 2.12 -24.98 26.46
CA ARG A 97 1.71 -25.88 27.56
C ARG A 97 0.28 -25.63 27.98
N ILE A 98 -0.13 -24.36 28.09
CA ILE A 98 -1.49 -23.96 28.48
C ILE A 98 -2.51 -24.45 27.44
N ALA A 99 -2.23 -24.22 26.14
CA ALA A 99 -3.12 -24.68 25.07
C ALA A 99 -3.26 -26.21 25.04
N LYS A 100 -2.16 -26.96 25.22
CA LYS A 100 -2.18 -28.42 25.33
C LYS A 100 -2.98 -28.91 26.53
N ALA A 101 -2.74 -28.32 27.69
CA ALA A 101 -3.50 -28.67 28.91
C ALA A 101 -5.00 -28.38 28.76
N ALA A 102 -5.38 -27.31 28.06
CA ALA A 102 -6.77 -27.03 27.74
C ALA A 102 -7.39 -28.08 26.83
N ALA A 103 -6.68 -28.49 25.77
CA ALA A 103 -7.13 -29.49 24.83
C ALA A 103 -7.26 -30.88 25.50
N GLU A 104 -6.26 -31.29 26.27
CA GLU A 104 -6.26 -32.57 26.99
C GLU A 104 -7.40 -32.64 28.04
N ALA A 105 -7.63 -31.57 28.77
CA ALA A 105 -8.70 -31.51 29.77
C ALA A 105 -10.09 -31.67 29.16
N GLU A 106 -10.35 -31.06 27.98
CA GLU A 106 -11.64 -31.19 27.30
C GLU A 106 -11.75 -32.50 26.54
N TYR A 107 -10.65 -33.06 26.02
CA TYR A 107 -10.63 -34.40 25.42
C TYR A 107 -10.99 -35.49 26.43
N SER A 108 -10.41 -35.45 27.63
CA SER A 108 -10.65 -36.43 28.69
C SER A 108 -12.09 -36.40 29.19
N LYS A 109 -12.74 -35.21 29.28
CA LYS A 109 -14.14 -35.08 29.64
C LYS A 109 -15.06 -35.68 28.58
N ASN A 110 -14.81 -35.44 27.31
CA ASN A 110 -15.61 -35.96 26.20
C ASN A 110 -15.54 -37.49 26.06
N GLN A 111 -14.45 -38.14 26.52
CA GLN A 111 -14.36 -39.61 26.57
C GLN A 111 -15.26 -40.22 27.66
N ALA A 112 -15.49 -39.48 28.75
CA ALA A 112 -16.35 -39.99 29.84
C ALA A 112 -17.85 -39.98 29.50
N ASP A 113 -18.27 -39.14 28.55
CA ASP A 113 -19.69 -38.86 28.24
C ASP A 113 -20.16 -39.42 26.87
N LEU A 114 -19.31 -40.05 26.05
CA LEU A 114 -19.66 -40.48 24.68
C LEU A 114 -19.40 -41.98 24.46
N PRO A 115 -20.27 -42.68 23.68
CA PRO A 115 -19.97 -44.03 23.19
C PRO A 115 -18.78 -43.98 22.19
N LEU A 116 -17.97 -45.00 22.27
CA LEU A 116 -16.67 -45.37 21.67
C LEU A 116 -16.24 -44.87 20.24
N ASN A 117 -16.94 -43.95 19.59
CA ASN A 117 -16.72 -43.60 18.19
C ASN A 117 -16.73 -42.08 17.90
N GLY A 118 -16.03 -41.21 18.64
CA GLY A 118 -16.09 -39.84 18.25
C GLY A 118 -15.32 -38.78 19.08
N SER A 119 -14.17 -39.10 19.64
CA SER A 119 -13.36 -38.02 20.24
C SER A 119 -12.79 -37.11 19.16
N LYS A 120 -13.25 -35.85 19.15
CA LYS A 120 -12.79 -34.82 18.22
C LYS A 120 -11.37 -34.37 18.62
N GLU A 121 -10.41 -34.62 17.75
CA GLU A 121 -9.04 -34.15 17.94
C GLU A 121 -8.96 -32.63 17.81
N ILE A 122 -8.33 -31.96 18.79
CA ILE A 122 -8.14 -30.51 18.79
C ILE A 122 -6.73 -30.19 18.35
N TYR A 123 -6.59 -29.33 17.36
CA TYR A 123 -5.30 -28.89 16.82
C TYR A 123 -4.87 -27.58 17.44
N ILE A 124 -3.56 -27.42 17.68
CA ILE A 124 -3.00 -26.21 18.24
C ILE A 124 -2.12 -25.54 17.18
N ALA A 125 -2.43 -24.29 16.87
CA ALA A 125 -1.63 -23.45 15.99
C ALA A 125 -0.82 -22.46 16.82
N GLY A 126 0.49 -22.38 16.55
CA GLY A 126 1.36 -21.35 17.12
C GLY A 126 1.11 -20.03 16.43
N ASP A 127 0.61 -19.05 17.17
CA ASP A 127 0.19 -17.76 16.67
C ASP A 127 1.30 -16.71 16.75
N ILE A 128 1.58 -16.02 15.66
CA ILE A 128 2.60 -14.96 15.55
C ILE A 128 1.93 -13.71 14.96
N GLY A 129 1.83 -12.64 15.75
CA GLY A 129 1.39 -11.33 15.28
C GLY A 129 2.54 -10.44 14.82
N PRO A 130 2.25 -9.32 14.13
CA PRO A 130 3.27 -8.38 13.68
C PRO A 130 3.89 -7.63 14.86
N ILE A 131 5.21 -7.54 14.86
CA ILE A 131 5.95 -6.67 15.80
C ILE A 131 5.80 -5.23 15.29
N PRO A 132 5.28 -4.30 16.12
CA PRO A 132 5.13 -2.90 15.75
C PRO A 132 6.47 -2.26 15.39
N GLU A 133 6.47 -1.40 14.36
CA GLU A 133 7.63 -0.55 14.07
C GLU A 133 7.72 0.53 15.16
N SER A 134 8.83 0.57 15.88
CA SER A 134 9.04 1.57 16.94
C SER A 134 9.32 2.98 16.38
N GLY A 135 9.70 3.05 15.11
CA GLY A 135 10.13 4.29 14.46
C GLY A 135 11.45 4.84 15.00
N ARG A 136 12.18 4.08 15.79
CA ARG A 136 13.50 4.46 16.32
C ARG A 136 14.56 4.23 15.26
N ALA A 137 15.54 5.14 15.17
CA ALA A 137 16.61 5.09 14.19
C ALA A 137 17.58 3.89 14.36
N ASP A 138 17.54 3.23 15.52
CA ASP A 138 18.36 2.09 15.92
C ASP A 138 17.64 0.74 15.80
N GLU A 139 16.43 0.71 15.22
CA GLU A 139 15.68 -0.53 15.00
C GLU A 139 16.37 -1.38 13.93
N ASN A 140 16.86 -2.54 14.33
CA ASN A 140 17.55 -3.46 13.43
C ASN A 140 16.57 -4.56 12.95
N GLU A 141 16.38 -4.67 11.63
CA GLU A 141 15.51 -5.69 11.03
C GLU A 141 15.95 -7.13 11.36
N ASP A 142 17.25 -7.37 11.49
CA ASP A 142 17.76 -8.69 11.87
C ASP A 142 17.36 -9.08 13.31
N ASP A 143 17.24 -8.10 14.21
CA ASP A 143 16.78 -8.35 15.58
C ASP A 143 15.30 -8.75 15.60
N ILE A 144 14.48 -8.09 14.80
CA ILE A 144 13.05 -8.41 14.65
C ILE A 144 12.88 -9.81 14.06
N LEU A 145 13.63 -10.14 13.02
CA LEU A 145 13.59 -11.48 12.41
C LEU A 145 14.04 -12.57 13.40
N GLU A 146 14.95 -12.26 14.32
CA GLU A 146 15.37 -13.19 15.34
C GLU A 146 14.33 -13.40 16.45
N GLU A 147 13.57 -12.38 16.82
CA GLU A 147 12.40 -12.54 17.69
C GLU A 147 11.39 -13.51 17.06
N TYR A 148 11.05 -13.35 15.79
CA TYR A 148 10.15 -14.27 15.08
C TYR A 148 10.69 -15.68 14.99
N ARG A 149 12.00 -15.86 14.71
CA ARG A 149 12.62 -17.19 14.70
C ARG A 149 12.59 -17.84 16.07
N THR A 150 12.79 -17.05 17.14
CA THR A 150 12.72 -17.52 18.51
C THR A 150 11.31 -18.01 18.88
N MET A 151 10.27 -17.28 18.48
CA MET A 151 8.89 -17.72 18.66
C MET A 151 8.63 -19.03 17.90
N ALA A 152 9.00 -19.08 16.61
CA ALA A 152 8.82 -20.27 15.79
C ALA A 152 9.59 -21.48 16.34
N LYS A 153 10.82 -21.27 16.84
CA LYS A 153 11.61 -22.32 17.52
C LYS A 153 10.89 -22.87 18.75
N ALA A 154 10.36 -21.98 19.61
CA ALA A 154 9.64 -22.40 20.80
C ALA A 154 8.39 -23.23 20.48
N PHE A 155 7.68 -22.91 19.40
CA PHE A 155 6.57 -23.74 18.88
C PHE A 155 7.05 -25.12 18.45
N LEU A 156 8.07 -25.18 17.61
CA LEU A 156 8.60 -26.45 17.08
C LEU A 156 9.11 -27.36 18.20
N ASP A 157 9.87 -26.80 19.14
CA ASP A 157 10.38 -27.50 20.33
C ASP A 157 9.23 -27.99 21.24
N SER A 158 8.14 -27.22 21.29
CA SER A 158 6.91 -27.62 21.98
C SER A 158 6.06 -28.62 21.18
N GLY A 159 6.50 -29.09 20.02
CA GLY A 159 5.78 -30.06 19.18
C GLY A 159 4.58 -29.48 18.43
N ILE A 160 4.45 -28.16 18.30
CA ILE A 160 3.46 -27.51 17.45
C ILE A 160 3.93 -27.61 15.99
N ARG A 161 3.00 -27.96 15.09
CA ARG A 161 3.31 -28.22 13.66
C ARG A 161 2.44 -27.37 12.71
N VAL A 162 1.63 -26.47 13.23
CA VAL A 162 0.91 -25.43 12.47
C VAL A 162 1.39 -24.09 13.01
N ILE A 163 2.04 -23.28 12.17
CA ILE A 163 2.53 -21.95 12.51
C ILE A 163 1.71 -20.93 11.74
N TRP A 164 1.11 -20.00 12.45
CA TRP A 164 0.16 -19.04 11.92
C TRP A 164 0.65 -17.62 12.11
N PHE A 165 1.06 -16.98 11.02
CA PHE A 165 1.32 -15.55 11.01
C PHE A 165 0.00 -14.81 10.85
N GLU A 166 -0.44 -14.06 11.88
CA GLU A 166 -1.76 -13.45 11.95
C GLU A 166 -1.71 -11.92 11.85
N THR A 167 -2.63 -11.31 11.07
CA THR A 167 -2.82 -9.83 10.99
C THR A 167 -1.63 -9.06 10.39
N PHE A 168 -0.83 -9.70 9.55
CA PHE A 168 0.28 -9.04 8.86
C PHE A 168 -0.22 -8.09 7.76
N SER A 169 0.68 -7.22 7.26
CA SER A 169 0.40 -6.27 6.19
C SER A 169 1.07 -6.64 4.87
N ASP A 170 2.13 -7.46 4.90
CA ASP A 170 2.89 -7.93 3.74
C ASP A 170 3.71 -9.17 4.10
N PHE A 171 4.43 -9.69 3.13
CA PHE A 171 5.28 -10.88 3.27
C PHE A 171 6.73 -10.58 3.68
N GLN A 172 7.12 -9.32 3.84
CA GLN A 172 8.53 -8.94 4.01
C GLN A 172 9.19 -9.69 5.17
N ARG A 173 8.54 -9.77 6.33
CA ARG A 173 9.05 -10.46 7.52
C ARG A 173 8.62 -11.94 7.59
N ILE A 174 7.51 -12.29 6.95
CA ILE A 174 7.01 -13.67 6.94
C ILE A 174 7.93 -14.58 6.14
N LEU A 175 8.29 -14.24 4.90
CA LEU A 175 9.05 -15.12 4.01
C LEU A 175 10.43 -15.52 4.54
N PRO A 176 11.25 -14.63 5.13
CA PRO A 176 12.54 -15.03 5.74
C PRO A 176 12.37 -16.05 6.87
N VAL A 177 11.34 -15.85 7.72
CA VAL A 177 11.06 -16.75 8.84
C VAL A 177 10.46 -18.07 8.34
N ALA A 178 9.56 -18.05 7.37
CA ALA A 178 8.97 -19.24 6.77
C ALA A 178 10.03 -20.11 6.07
N ARG A 179 11.00 -19.50 5.37
CA ARG A 179 12.16 -20.24 4.81
C ARG A 179 12.98 -20.90 5.89
N TRP A 180 13.23 -20.21 6.99
CA TRP A 180 13.93 -20.81 8.12
C TRP A 180 13.11 -21.97 8.73
N ILE A 181 11.80 -21.81 8.98
CA ILE A 181 10.94 -22.89 9.46
C ILE A 181 11.03 -24.12 8.53
N ARG A 182 10.95 -23.90 7.22
CA ARG A 182 11.01 -24.98 6.21
C ARG A 182 12.37 -25.67 6.17
N SER A 183 13.46 -24.98 6.53
CA SER A 183 14.79 -25.58 6.60
C SER A 183 15.00 -26.52 7.78
N VAL A 184 14.18 -26.39 8.84
CA VAL A 184 14.32 -27.16 10.09
C VAL A 184 13.12 -28.07 10.40
N SER A 185 12.00 -27.93 9.67
CA SER A 185 10.77 -28.71 9.91
C SER A 185 9.87 -28.79 8.68
N ASP A 186 8.88 -29.70 8.75
CA ASP A 186 7.77 -29.86 7.83
C ASP A 186 6.48 -29.17 8.33
N ALA A 187 6.57 -28.24 9.28
CA ALA A 187 5.43 -27.56 9.85
C ALA A 187 4.61 -26.81 8.77
N PHE A 188 3.30 -26.87 8.89
CA PHE A 188 2.36 -26.12 8.04
C PHE A 188 2.44 -24.62 8.37
N VAL A 189 2.64 -23.78 7.35
CA VAL A 189 2.78 -22.34 7.49
C VAL A 189 1.57 -21.62 6.89
N MET A 190 0.76 -20.99 7.74
CA MET A 190 -0.34 -20.12 7.37
C MET A 190 0.08 -18.65 7.47
N ALA A 191 -0.16 -17.87 6.42
CA ALA A 191 0.04 -16.42 6.43
C ALA A 191 -1.29 -15.69 6.31
N SER A 192 -1.70 -14.95 7.35
CA SER A 192 -2.96 -14.22 7.38
C SER A 192 -2.75 -12.70 7.46
N PHE A 193 -3.57 -11.98 6.70
CA PHE A 193 -3.43 -10.55 6.48
C PHE A 193 -4.68 -9.79 6.90
N SER A 194 -4.46 -8.59 7.46
CA SER A 194 -5.53 -7.64 7.71
C SER A 194 -5.70 -6.71 6.51
N VAL A 195 -6.93 -6.61 6.00
CA VAL A 195 -7.26 -5.74 4.87
C VAL A 195 -8.37 -4.75 5.25
N ASN A 196 -8.33 -3.59 4.62
CA ASN A 196 -9.40 -2.59 4.72
C ASN A 196 -10.60 -2.96 3.81
N PRO A 197 -11.74 -2.23 3.86
CA PRO A 197 -12.90 -2.51 3.01
C PRO A 197 -12.65 -2.46 1.50
N PHE A 198 -11.51 -1.91 1.07
CA PHE A 198 -11.10 -1.83 -0.33
C PHE A 198 -10.14 -2.96 -0.74
N GLY A 199 -9.85 -3.90 0.14
CA GLY A 199 -8.98 -5.05 -0.14
C GLY A 199 -7.47 -4.77 -0.06
N PHE A 200 -7.06 -3.68 0.61
CA PHE A 200 -5.65 -3.35 0.81
C PHE A 200 -5.23 -3.52 2.27
N THR A 201 -4.01 -3.96 2.47
CA THR A 201 -3.37 -3.96 3.78
C THR A 201 -2.90 -2.55 4.19
N LYS A 202 -2.47 -2.40 5.44
CA LYS A 202 -1.84 -1.16 5.93
C LYS A 202 -0.58 -0.77 5.14
N SER A 203 0.18 -1.75 4.64
CA SER A 203 1.33 -1.52 3.74
C SER A 203 0.94 -1.18 2.30
N GLY A 204 -0.37 -1.14 1.96
CA GLY A 204 -0.86 -0.84 0.62
C GLY A 204 -0.74 -1.99 -0.37
N VAL A 205 -0.58 -3.22 0.11
CA VAL A 205 -0.57 -4.43 -0.73
C VAL A 205 -2.00 -4.92 -0.94
N SER A 206 -2.39 -5.16 -2.19
CA SER A 206 -3.73 -5.67 -2.49
C SER A 206 -3.87 -7.16 -2.14
N MET A 207 -5.08 -7.57 -1.81
CA MET A 207 -5.43 -8.99 -1.55
C MET A 207 -5.00 -9.90 -2.71
N LYS A 208 -5.20 -9.47 -3.97
CA LYS A 208 -4.79 -10.19 -5.18
C LYS A 208 -3.27 -10.43 -5.22
N ASN A 209 -2.47 -9.41 -4.88
CA ASN A 209 -1.01 -9.54 -4.86
C ASN A 209 -0.52 -10.42 -3.71
N LEU A 210 -1.19 -10.40 -2.55
CA LEU A 210 -0.90 -11.32 -1.46
C LEU A 210 -1.14 -12.77 -1.88
N ILE A 211 -2.27 -13.06 -2.54
CA ILE A 211 -2.59 -14.40 -3.04
C ILE A 211 -1.55 -14.86 -4.05
N LYS A 212 -1.22 -14.02 -5.05
CA LYS A 212 -0.16 -14.33 -6.03
C LYS A 212 1.18 -14.65 -5.36
N THR A 213 1.57 -13.89 -4.34
CA THR A 213 2.82 -14.11 -3.62
C THR A 213 2.80 -15.44 -2.86
N ALA A 214 1.67 -15.77 -2.22
CA ALA A 214 1.51 -17.07 -1.55
C ALA A 214 1.57 -18.24 -2.53
N GLU A 215 0.87 -18.16 -3.68
CA GLU A 215 0.88 -19.19 -4.72
C GLU A 215 2.28 -19.43 -5.33
N ALA A 216 3.04 -18.33 -5.51
CA ALA A 216 4.41 -18.42 -6.04
C ALA A 216 5.43 -18.92 -4.99
N SER A 217 5.03 -18.98 -3.71
CA SER A 217 5.93 -19.35 -2.60
C SER A 217 5.89 -20.85 -2.32
N SER A 218 7.07 -21.49 -2.29
CA SER A 218 7.21 -22.88 -1.86
C SER A 218 7.24 -23.10 -0.35
N VAL A 219 7.16 -22.00 0.44
CA VAL A 219 7.30 -22.06 1.91
C VAL A 219 6.02 -21.64 2.65
N ILE A 220 4.97 -21.22 1.92
CA ILE A 220 3.65 -20.88 2.44
C ILE A 220 2.65 -21.94 2.00
N ASP A 221 1.95 -22.56 2.93
CA ASP A 221 0.99 -23.63 2.68
C ASP A 221 -0.46 -23.12 2.60
N GLY A 222 -0.74 -22.01 3.26
CA GLY A 222 -2.07 -21.40 3.25
C GLY A 222 -2.06 -19.89 3.40
N ILE A 223 -3.14 -19.28 2.93
CA ILE A 223 -3.36 -17.84 3.07
C ILE A 223 -4.64 -17.57 3.85
N GLY A 224 -4.63 -16.55 4.68
CA GLY A 224 -5.79 -16.14 5.46
C GLY A 224 -6.07 -14.65 5.38
N PHE A 225 -7.30 -14.28 5.72
CA PHE A 225 -7.70 -12.89 5.90
C PHE A 225 -8.47 -12.77 7.21
N ASN A 226 -7.93 -11.93 8.09
CA ASN A 226 -8.49 -11.75 9.43
C ASN A 226 -8.45 -10.28 9.86
N CYS A 227 -9.26 -9.93 10.83
CA CYS A 227 -9.34 -8.56 11.36
C CYS A 227 -9.70 -7.52 10.26
N GLY A 228 -9.48 -6.22 10.54
CA GLY A 228 -9.67 -5.11 9.59
C GLY A 228 -11.13 -4.84 9.18
N VAL A 229 -11.88 -5.87 8.84
CA VAL A 229 -13.26 -5.77 8.35
C VAL A 229 -14.21 -6.77 9.04
N GLY A 230 -15.50 -6.46 9.00
CA GLY A 230 -16.56 -7.39 9.41
C GLY A 230 -16.86 -8.45 8.33
N PRO A 231 -17.68 -9.45 8.64
CA PRO A 231 -17.86 -10.63 7.79
C PRO A 231 -18.47 -10.32 6.42
N THR A 232 -19.38 -9.37 6.31
CA THR A 232 -20.02 -9.00 5.03
C THR A 232 -19.03 -8.34 4.07
N HIS A 233 -18.14 -7.46 4.57
CA HIS A 233 -17.11 -6.87 3.72
C HIS A 233 -16.07 -7.90 3.33
N LEU A 234 -15.63 -8.75 4.26
CA LEU A 234 -14.69 -9.83 3.93
C LEU A 234 -15.27 -10.76 2.85
N ARG A 235 -16.56 -11.13 2.94
CA ARG A 235 -17.24 -11.92 1.92
C ARG A 235 -17.13 -11.29 0.52
N LYS A 236 -17.46 -9.99 0.42
CA LYS A 236 -17.40 -9.26 -0.87
C LYS A 236 -16.00 -9.28 -1.47
N LEU A 237 -14.97 -9.11 -0.63
CA LEU A 237 -13.57 -9.14 -1.07
C LEU A 237 -13.15 -10.55 -1.52
N LEU A 238 -13.49 -11.60 -0.74
CA LEU A 238 -13.15 -12.99 -1.06
C LEU A 238 -13.84 -13.48 -2.34
N GLN A 239 -15.06 -13.04 -2.59
CA GLN A 239 -15.84 -13.42 -3.77
C GLN A 239 -15.16 -13.04 -5.09
N GLN A 240 -14.30 -12.04 -5.08
CA GLN A 240 -13.58 -11.54 -6.26
C GLN A 240 -12.20 -12.20 -6.47
N GLN A 241 -11.80 -13.14 -5.58
CA GLN A 241 -10.46 -13.69 -5.60
C GLN A 241 -10.42 -15.12 -6.13
N ASN A 242 -9.34 -15.43 -6.85
CA ASN A 242 -8.96 -16.80 -7.20
C ASN A 242 -7.83 -17.26 -6.26
N PHE A 243 -8.05 -18.33 -5.52
CA PHE A 243 -7.09 -18.86 -4.54
C PHE A 243 -6.34 -20.10 -5.03
N GLY A 244 -6.51 -20.51 -6.27
CA GLY A 244 -5.85 -21.71 -6.79
C GLY A 244 -6.01 -22.92 -5.85
N ASN A 245 -4.89 -23.54 -5.50
CA ASN A 245 -4.83 -24.71 -4.61
C ASN A 245 -4.48 -24.38 -3.15
N LEU A 246 -4.35 -23.07 -2.80
CA LEU A 246 -4.01 -22.67 -1.44
C LEU A 246 -5.09 -23.09 -0.43
N ILE A 247 -4.68 -23.47 0.76
CA ILE A 247 -5.60 -23.55 1.91
C ILE A 247 -5.99 -22.12 2.31
N VAL A 248 -7.28 -21.84 2.42
CA VAL A 248 -7.80 -20.49 2.69
C VAL A 248 -8.46 -20.42 4.05
N SER A 249 -8.12 -19.39 4.82
CA SER A 249 -8.74 -19.07 6.11
C SER A 249 -9.45 -17.71 6.08
N ALA A 250 -10.59 -17.62 6.76
CA ALA A 250 -11.33 -16.39 6.98
C ALA A 250 -11.75 -16.24 8.44
N ALA A 251 -11.24 -15.19 9.09
CA ALA A 251 -11.53 -14.86 10.48
C ALA A 251 -11.83 -13.35 10.64
N PRO A 252 -13.00 -12.85 10.18
CA PRO A 252 -13.36 -11.45 10.31
C PRO A 252 -13.61 -11.03 11.75
N ASN A 253 -13.68 -9.72 12.00
CA ASN A 253 -14.23 -9.17 13.23
C ASN A 253 -15.74 -9.48 13.33
N SER A 254 -16.30 -9.46 14.55
CA SER A 254 -17.76 -9.64 14.73
C SER A 254 -18.59 -8.55 14.04
N GLY A 255 -17.96 -7.41 13.78
CA GLY A 255 -18.50 -6.22 13.13
C GLY A 255 -17.47 -5.10 13.19
N TYR A 256 -17.91 -3.86 13.02
CA TYR A 256 -17.08 -2.69 13.29
C TYR A 256 -17.21 -2.28 14.76
N ALA A 257 -16.07 -1.87 15.35
CA ALA A 257 -16.05 -1.42 16.72
C ALA A 257 -16.57 0.01 16.84
N ASP A 258 -17.46 0.25 17.78
CA ASP A 258 -17.75 1.59 18.29
C ASP A 258 -16.64 2.03 19.23
N LYS A 259 -16.09 3.21 19.03
CA LYS A 259 -15.09 3.80 19.95
C LYS A 259 -15.80 4.58 21.05
N PHE A 260 -15.75 4.08 22.26
CA PHE A 260 -16.25 4.80 23.42
C PHE A 260 -15.16 4.90 24.49
N GLN A 261 -14.79 6.10 24.90
CA GLN A 261 -13.75 6.37 25.92
C GLN A 261 -12.46 5.56 25.69
N ASN A 262 -11.87 5.62 24.48
CA ASN A 262 -10.70 4.85 24.03
C ASN A 262 -10.87 3.32 24.05
N ARG A 263 -12.09 2.81 24.12
CA ARG A 263 -12.41 1.38 24.02
C ARG A 263 -13.05 1.04 22.70
N SER A 264 -12.68 -0.10 22.15
CA SER A 264 -13.37 -0.69 21.00
C SER A 264 -14.45 -1.63 21.54
N ILE A 265 -15.73 -1.26 21.37
CA ILE A 265 -16.88 -2.06 21.77
C ILE A 265 -17.46 -2.68 20.48
N TYR A 266 -17.63 -4.00 20.49
CA TYR A 266 -18.21 -4.75 19.39
C TYR A 266 -19.64 -5.16 19.77
N GLN A 267 -20.56 -5.09 18.79
CA GLN A 267 -21.91 -5.58 18.97
C GLN A 267 -21.91 -7.12 18.92
N GLU A 268 -22.59 -7.76 19.85
CA GLU A 268 -22.72 -9.21 19.91
C GLU A 268 -23.93 -9.67 19.10
N ASN A 269 -23.78 -9.84 17.78
CA ASN A 269 -24.80 -10.38 16.89
C ASN A 269 -24.33 -11.67 16.25
N THR A 270 -24.47 -12.77 16.98
CA THR A 270 -24.04 -14.10 16.54
C THR A 270 -24.82 -14.61 15.33
N ASP A 271 -26.10 -14.20 15.15
CA ASP A 271 -26.92 -14.60 14.01
C ASP A 271 -26.43 -13.97 12.72
N TYR A 272 -26.22 -12.67 12.74
CA TYR A 272 -25.67 -11.94 11.61
C TYR A 272 -24.29 -12.46 11.21
N PHE A 273 -23.41 -12.66 12.19
CA PHE A 273 -22.09 -13.22 11.97
C PHE A 273 -22.17 -14.58 11.29
N ASN A 274 -22.95 -15.50 11.85
CA ASN A 274 -23.10 -16.84 11.32
C ASN A 274 -23.70 -16.87 9.90
N LEU A 275 -24.68 -16.00 9.61
CA LEU A 275 -25.26 -15.90 8.26
C LEU A 275 -24.20 -15.50 7.23
N ALA A 276 -23.43 -14.46 7.50
CA ALA A 276 -22.37 -14.02 6.62
C ALA A 276 -21.22 -15.04 6.47
N MET A 277 -20.88 -15.76 7.56
CA MET A 277 -19.89 -16.83 7.50
C MET A 277 -20.36 -18.05 6.70
N LYS A 278 -21.66 -18.34 6.64
CA LYS A 278 -22.21 -19.33 5.71
C LYS A 278 -21.98 -18.95 4.26
N GLU A 279 -22.17 -17.68 3.91
CA GLU A 279 -21.89 -17.17 2.57
C GLU A 279 -20.39 -17.23 2.24
N ILE A 280 -19.51 -16.87 3.19
CA ILE A 280 -18.04 -17.04 3.04
C ILE A 280 -17.68 -18.51 2.82
N SER A 281 -18.33 -19.40 3.55
CA SER A 281 -18.07 -20.84 3.44
C SER A 281 -18.40 -21.41 2.06
N ALA A 282 -19.41 -20.86 1.39
CA ALA A 282 -19.81 -21.24 0.04
C ALA A 282 -18.77 -20.86 -1.03
N LEU A 283 -17.84 -19.96 -0.71
CA LEU A 283 -16.71 -19.58 -1.60
C LEU A 283 -15.54 -20.59 -1.58
N GLY A 284 -15.69 -21.72 -0.88
CA GLY A 284 -14.64 -22.74 -0.80
C GLY A 284 -13.50 -22.41 0.18
N VAL A 285 -13.81 -21.62 1.21
CA VAL A 285 -12.89 -21.34 2.32
C VAL A 285 -12.78 -22.58 3.22
N ASN A 286 -11.55 -22.98 3.53
CA ASN A 286 -11.22 -24.22 4.25
C ASN A 286 -11.35 -24.07 5.77
N ILE A 287 -10.92 -22.91 6.31
CA ILE A 287 -10.84 -22.65 7.74
C ILE A 287 -11.63 -21.39 8.05
N LEU A 288 -12.59 -21.50 8.97
CA LEU A 288 -13.46 -20.40 9.38
C LEU A 288 -13.29 -20.13 10.88
N GLY A 289 -13.30 -18.87 11.26
CA GLY A 289 -13.22 -18.48 12.67
C GLY A 289 -13.59 -17.03 12.88
N GLY A 290 -13.06 -16.43 13.94
CA GLY A 290 -13.30 -15.04 14.25
C GLY A 290 -12.07 -14.32 14.74
N CYS A 291 -12.07 -12.98 14.61
CA CYS A 291 -11.09 -12.08 15.16
C CYS A 291 -11.77 -11.14 16.17
N CYS A 292 -11.34 -9.91 16.29
CA CYS A 292 -11.79 -8.96 17.31
C CYS A 292 -13.33 -8.92 17.49
N GLY A 293 -13.77 -8.89 18.73
CA GLY A 293 -15.19 -8.88 19.12
C GLY A 293 -15.92 -10.22 19.04
N THR A 294 -15.31 -11.26 18.48
CA THR A 294 -15.92 -12.60 18.51
C THR A 294 -15.72 -13.29 19.86
N THR A 295 -16.72 -14.07 20.28
CA THR A 295 -16.77 -14.76 21.59
C THR A 295 -17.05 -16.25 21.35
N PRO A 296 -16.94 -17.10 22.38
CA PRO A 296 -17.36 -18.51 22.29
C PRO A 296 -18.78 -18.70 21.77
N ALA A 297 -19.71 -17.74 21.97
CA ALA A 297 -21.06 -17.80 21.44
C ALA A 297 -21.08 -17.73 19.89
N HIS A 298 -20.25 -16.88 19.29
CA HIS A 298 -20.08 -16.80 17.83
C HIS A 298 -19.54 -18.12 17.27
N ILE A 299 -18.49 -18.66 17.89
CA ILE A 299 -17.86 -19.91 17.45
C ILE A 299 -18.80 -21.11 17.63
N ARG A 300 -19.57 -21.17 18.71
CA ARG A 300 -20.56 -22.25 18.91
C ARG A 300 -21.58 -22.28 17.80
N LYS A 301 -22.11 -21.12 17.42
CA LYS A 301 -23.10 -21.03 16.35
C LYS A 301 -22.51 -21.40 15.00
N LEU A 302 -21.27 -20.94 14.73
CA LEU A 302 -20.53 -21.26 13.53
C LEU A 302 -20.24 -22.77 13.44
N ALA A 303 -19.69 -23.37 14.49
CA ALA A 303 -19.37 -24.79 14.56
C ALA A 303 -20.62 -25.66 14.42
N GLY A 304 -21.75 -25.31 15.07
CA GLY A 304 -23.01 -26.02 14.97
C GLY A 304 -23.62 -25.99 13.56
N SER A 305 -23.31 -24.97 12.76
CA SER A 305 -23.87 -24.83 11.41
C SER A 305 -22.97 -25.33 10.30
N LEU A 306 -21.65 -25.30 10.46
CA LEU A 306 -20.65 -25.50 9.39
C LEU A 306 -19.50 -26.45 9.75
N GLY A 307 -19.31 -26.79 11.03
CA GLY A 307 -18.22 -27.65 11.49
C GLY A 307 -18.28 -29.05 10.86
N GLY A 308 -17.14 -29.54 10.38
CA GLY A 308 -17.05 -30.87 9.77
C GLY A 308 -17.70 -31.03 8.40
N ALA A 309 -18.39 -30.01 7.89
CA ALA A 309 -18.96 -30.05 6.54
C ALA A 309 -17.88 -30.11 5.46
N PRO A 310 -18.14 -30.77 4.31
CA PRO A 310 -17.21 -30.73 3.18
C PRO A 310 -16.88 -29.29 2.77
N VAL A 311 -15.64 -29.04 2.34
CA VAL A 311 -15.27 -27.75 1.74
C VAL A 311 -16.01 -27.62 0.41
N ALA A 312 -16.70 -26.50 0.20
CA ALA A 312 -17.40 -26.23 -1.04
C ALA A 312 -16.40 -26.12 -2.21
N MET A 313 -16.82 -26.58 -3.38
CA MET A 313 -16.04 -26.34 -4.61
C MET A 313 -15.92 -24.84 -4.83
N ARG A 314 -14.70 -24.39 -5.07
CA ARG A 314 -14.45 -22.98 -5.43
C ARG A 314 -15.11 -22.65 -6.77
N PRO A 315 -15.72 -21.47 -6.91
CA PRO A 315 -16.16 -20.99 -8.21
C PRO A 315 -14.96 -21.06 -9.17
N VAL A 316 -15.14 -21.77 -10.28
CA VAL A 316 -14.16 -21.70 -11.36
C VAL A 316 -14.35 -20.33 -11.99
N PHE A 317 -13.52 -19.39 -11.59
CA PHE A 317 -13.33 -18.21 -12.43
C PHE A 317 -12.74 -18.78 -13.73
N SER A 318 -13.51 -18.75 -14.85
CA SER A 318 -12.91 -18.94 -16.14
C SER A 318 -11.75 -17.95 -16.17
N SER A 319 -10.53 -18.47 -16.11
CA SER A 319 -9.38 -17.70 -16.49
C SER A 319 -9.61 -17.38 -17.98
N THR A 320 -10.27 -16.26 -18.25
CA THR A 320 -9.84 -15.47 -19.38
C THR A 320 -8.37 -15.31 -19.09
N SER A 321 -7.56 -16.05 -19.86
CA SER A 321 -6.12 -16.14 -19.73
C SER A 321 -5.61 -14.82 -19.21
N ALA A 322 -4.90 -14.85 -18.08
CA ALA A 322 -3.98 -13.78 -17.73
C ALA A 322 -2.81 -13.84 -18.76
N ALA A 323 -3.11 -13.72 -20.05
CA ALA A 323 -2.34 -12.88 -20.90
C ALA A 323 -2.33 -11.57 -20.13
N GLU A 324 -1.17 -11.20 -19.61
CA GLU A 324 -0.89 -9.93 -18.98
C GLU A 324 -1.88 -8.91 -19.56
N ASN A 325 -2.93 -8.57 -18.78
CA ASN A 325 -3.78 -7.46 -19.12
C ASN A 325 -2.93 -6.22 -18.87
N ALA A 326 -1.98 -6.00 -19.78
CA ALA A 326 -1.39 -4.71 -19.98
C ALA A 326 -2.58 -3.79 -20.18
N VAL A 327 -2.76 -2.86 -19.23
CA VAL A 327 -3.86 -1.90 -19.25
C VAL A 327 -3.93 -1.33 -20.67
N ASN A 328 -5.06 -1.50 -21.34
CA ASN A 328 -5.16 -1.22 -22.76
C ASN A 328 -5.50 0.25 -23.00
N TYR A 329 -4.48 1.08 -23.14
CA TYR A 329 -4.63 2.52 -23.46
C TYR A 329 -4.90 2.82 -24.95
N ARG A 330 -5.39 1.87 -25.75
CA ARG A 330 -5.54 2.03 -27.22
C ARG A 330 -6.38 3.24 -27.62
N ASN A 331 -7.34 3.63 -26.82
CA ASN A 331 -8.21 4.77 -27.13
C ASN A 331 -7.63 6.11 -26.68
N ASN A 332 -6.57 6.12 -25.87
CA ASN A 332 -5.94 7.33 -25.35
C ASN A 332 -4.98 7.93 -26.39
N LEU A 333 -5.29 9.12 -26.90
CA LEU A 333 -4.49 9.77 -27.96
C LEU A 333 -3.08 10.11 -27.48
N PHE A 334 -2.95 10.70 -26.30
CA PHE A 334 -1.64 11.04 -25.71
C PHE A 334 -0.75 9.81 -25.59
N TRP A 335 -1.29 8.71 -25.06
CA TRP A 335 -0.54 7.47 -24.94
C TRP A 335 -0.15 6.89 -26.30
N ARG A 336 -1.04 6.94 -27.28
CA ARG A 336 -0.71 6.48 -28.65
C ARG A 336 0.44 7.26 -29.25
N GLN A 337 0.43 8.59 -29.12
CA GLN A 337 1.52 9.46 -29.59
C GLN A 337 2.83 9.11 -28.88
N LEU A 338 2.82 9.06 -27.55
CA LEU A 338 4.00 8.76 -26.75
C LEU A 338 4.56 7.35 -27.01
N SER A 339 3.70 6.34 -27.14
CA SER A 339 4.09 4.95 -27.39
C SER A 339 4.60 4.72 -28.82
N SER A 340 4.09 5.45 -29.79
CA SER A 340 4.59 5.39 -31.19
C SER A 340 5.93 6.08 -31.39
N GLY A 341 6.48 6.74 -30.37
CA GLY A 341 7.73 7.50 -30.45
C GLY A 341 7.56 8.95 -30.93
N GLN A 342 6.33 9.41 -31.10
CA GLN A 342 6.06 10.81 -31.39
C GLN A 342 6.40 11.64 -30.13
N LYS A 343 7.19 12.68 -30.29
CA LYS A 343 7.56 13.58 -29.18
C LYS A 343 6.38 14.45 -28.80
N VAL A 344 5.98 14.36 -27.53
CA VAL A 344 4.91 15.17 -26.97
C VAL A 344 5.44 16.44 -26.33
N ILE A 345 4.63 17.50 -26.34
CA ILE A 345 4.92 18.77 -25.69
C ILE A 345 3.88 18.99 -24.60
N ILE A 346 4.34 19.09 -23.35
CA ILE A 346 3.50 19.34 -22.19
C ILE A 346 3.89 20.71 -21.62
N ALA A 347 2.91 21.50 -21.19
CA ALA A 347 3.14 22.77 -20.52
C ALA A 347 2.43 22.83 -19.17
N GLU A 348 3.13 23.28 -18.13
CA GLU A 348 2.57 23.44 -16.79
C GLU A 348 2.03 24.85 -16.59
N ILE A 349 0.86 24.95 -16.00
CA ILE A 349 0.27 26.20 -15.50
C ILE A 349 -0.01 26.02 -14.01
N ASP A 350 0.44 26.97 -13.21
CA ASP A 350 0.06 27.03 -11.80
C ASP A 350 -1.40 27.51 -11.67
N PRO A 351 -2.26 26.75 -10.96
CA PRO A 351 -3.58 27.22 -10.60
C PRO A 351 -3.51 28.53 -9.78
N PRO A 352 -4.52 29.39 -9.86
CA PRO A 352 -4.53 30.66 -9.14
C PRO A 352 -4.55 30.47 -7.61
N HIS A 353 -4.01 31.44 -6.89
CA HIS A 353 -4.05 31.48 -5.41
C HIS A 353 -5.32 32.17 -4.87
N ASN A 354 -6.15 32.67 -5.75
CA ASN A 354 -7.42 33.32 -5.48
C ASN A 354 -8.52 32.74 -6.37
N GLY A 355 -9.73 33.27 -6.32
CA GLY A 355 -10.85 32.81 -7.13
C GLY A 355 -10.85 33.27 -8.61
N ASP A 356 -9.85 34.06 -9.04
CA ASP A 356 -9.78 34.59 -10.41
C ASP A 356 -8.99 33.67 -11.33
N SER A 357 -9.67 33.09 -12.31
CA SER A 357 -9.08 32.17 -13.30
C SER A 357 -8.74 32.83 -14.64
N ALA A 358 -8.97 34.14 -14.83
CA ALA A 358 -8.85 34.78 -16.15
C ALA A 358 -7.44 34.62 -16.74
N LYS A 359 -6.39 34.88 -15.95
CA LYS A 359 -5.00 34.73 -16.41
C LYS A 359 -4.63 33.28 -16.72
N MET A 360 -5.17 32.31 -15.99
CA MET A 360 -4.96 30.88 -16.25
C MET A 360 -5.61 30.49 -17.60
N GLU A 361 -6.83 30.97 -17.84
CA GLU A 361 -7.57 30.71 -19.07
C GLU A 361 -6.89 31.36 -20.30
N GLU A 362 -6.43 32.60 -20.19
CA GLU A 362 -5.66 33.30 -21.22
C GLU A 362 -4.36 32.53 -21.56
N SER A 363 -3.61 32.15 -20.52
CA SER A 363 -2.36 31.39 -20.69
C SER A 363 -2.64 30.05 -21.39
N ALA A 364 -3.68 29.34 -21.00
CA ALA A 364 -4.05 28.06 -21.60
C ALA A 364 -4.48 28.20 -23.07
N ALA A 365 -5.16 29.28 -23.44
CA ALA A 365 -5.52 29.55 -24.83
C ALA A 365 -4.29 29.78 -25.69
N ILE A 366 -3.33 30.61 -25.24
CA ILE A 366 -2.06 30.84 -25.94
C ILE A 366 -1.29 29.52 -26.15
N LEU A 367 -1.24 28.66 -25.12
CA LEU A 367 -0.55 27.36 -25.20
C LEU A 367 -1.20 26.40 -26.18
N LYS A 368 -2.53 26.36 -26.23
CA LYS A 368 -3.27 25.58 -27.21
C LYS A 368 -2.95 26.03 -28.64
N GLU A 369 -2.99 27.34 -28.90
CA GLU A 369 -2.65 27.93 -30.20
C GLU A 369 -1.19 27.65 -30.59
N ALA A 370 -0.29 27.66 -29.61
CA ALA A 370 1.12 27.30 -29.81
C ALA A 370 1.33 25.79 -30.10
N GLY A 371 0.29 24.96 -30.07
CA GLY A 371 0.35 23.53 -30.40
C GLY A 371 0.93 22.66 -29.29
N VAL A 372 0.69 23.00 -28.03
CA VAL A 372 0.97 22.15 -26.87
C VAL A 372 -0.01 20.97 -26.87
N HIS A 373 0.50 19.75 -26.71
CA HIS A 373 -0.32 18.53 -26.73
C HIS A 373 -1.14 18.35 -25.45
N MET A 374 -0.62 18.82 -24.29
CA MET A 374 -1.25 18.65 -22.99
C MET A 374 -0.88 19.80 -22.05
N ILE A 375 -1.85 20.27 -21.27
CA ILE A 375 -1.62 21.28 -20.23
C ILE A 375 -1.74 20.59 -18.87
N THR A 376 -0.72 20.74 -18.03
CA THR A 376 -0.70 20.18 -16.68
C THR A 376 -0.86 21.25 -15.61
N PHE A 377 -1.46 20.88 -14.48
CA PHE A 377 -1.77 21.79 -13.37
C PHE A 377 -1.15 21.29 -12.08
N SER A 378 -0.30 22.11 -11.45
CA SER A 378 0.37 21.78 -10.18
C SER A 378 -0.64 21.66 -9.02
N ASP A 379 -0.35 20.79 -8.04
CA ASP A 379 -1.18 20.57 -6.84
C ASP A 379 -0.50 21.19 -5.63
N SER A 380 -0.85 22.43 -5.32
CA SER A 380 -0.33 23.20 -4.17
C SER A 380 1.20 23.10 -4.00
N PRO A 381 1.98 23.54 -5.00
CA PRO A 381 3.43 23.44 -5.02
C PRO A 381 4.05 24.14 -3.80
N MET A 382 5.18 23.59 -3.31
CA MET A 382 5.87 24.05 -2.09
C MET A 382 4.98 24.11 -0.84
N GLY A 383 3.88 23.33 -0.80
CA GLY A 383 2.94 23.33 0.34
C GLY A 383 2.11 24.62 0.47
N LYS A 384 2.02 25.44 -0.56
CA LYS A 384 1.25 26.68 -0.57
C LYS A 384 -0.12 26.47 -1.26
N MET A 385 -1.18 26.94 -0.62
CA MET A 385 -2.55 26.83 -1.13
C MET A 385 -2.68 27.42 -2.55
N ARG A 386 -3.28 26.65 -3.45
CA ARG A 386 -3.72 27.02 -4.79
C ARG A 386 -5.12 26.50 -5.05
N ALA A 387 -5.76 26.96 -6.10
CA ALA A 387 -6.99 26.33 -6.57
C ALA A 387 -6.74 24.84 -6.90
N ASP A 388 -7.75 24.00 -6.71
CA ASP A 388 -7.64 22.55 -6.92
C ASP A 388 -7.23 22.22 -8.35
N SER A 389 -6.22 21.37 -8.49
CA SER A 389 -5.62 21.01 -9.78
C SER A 389 -6.61 20.29 -10.71
N ILE A 390 -7.45 19.40 -10.16
CA ILE A 390 -8.49 18.67 -10.91
C ILE A 390 -9.55 19.63 -11.42
N SER A 391 -10.05 20.52 -10.56
CA SER A 391 -11.06 21.53 -10.93
C SER A 391 -10.53 22.47 -12.01
N SER A 392 -9.25 22.87 -11.92
CA SER A 392 -8.58 23.69 -12.94
C SER A 392 -8.44 22.94 -14.28
N ALA A 393 -8.06 21.67 -14.23
CA ALA A 393 -7.93 20.81 -15.41
C ALA A 393 -9.29 20.59 -16.11
N ILE A 394 -10.35 20.30 -15.34
CA ILE A 394 -11.71 20.16 -15.88
C ILE A 394 -12.16 21.46 -16.55
N LYS A 395 -11.99 22.60 -15.88
CA LYS A 395 -12.39 23.90 -16.40
C LYS A 395 -11.71 24.23 -17.73
N ILE A 396 -10.41 24.06 -17.81
CA ILE A 396 -9.63 24.36 -19.01
C ILE A 396 -9.89 23.32 -20.11
N GLY A 397 -9.87 22.03 -19.80
CA GLY A 397 -10.11 20.97 -20.76
C GLY A 397 -11.48 21.07 -21.44
N SER A 398 -12.54 21.30 -20.66
CA SER A 398 -13.90 21.44 -21.18
C SER A 398 -14.08 22.71 -22.02
N ARG A 399 -13.49 23.83 -21.59
CA ARG A 399 -13.66 25.13 -22.28
C ARG A 399 -12.84 25.22 -23.56
N LEU A 400 -11.59 24.74 -23.51
CA LEU A 400 -10.66 24.89 -24.63
C LEU A 400 -10.56 23.64 -25.51
N GLN A 401 -11.15 22.51 -25.12
CA GLN A 401 -11.03 21.23 -25.83
C GLN A 401 -9.54 20.86 -26.06
N VAL A 402 -8.78 20.87 -24.99
CA VAL A 402 -7.36 20.50 -24.94
C VAL A 402 -7.18 19.42 -23.86
N ASP A 403 -6.29 18.47 -24.10
CA ASP A 403 -5.95 17.46 -23.11
C ASP A 403 -5.31 18.09 -21.88
N THR A 404 -5.76 17.68 -20.71
CA THR A 404 -5.30 18.20 -19.42
C THR A 404 -4.87 17.09 -18.48
N MET A 405 -3.87 17.39 -17.66
CA MET A 405 -3.30 16.45 -16.69
C MET A 405 -3.09 17.15 -15.34
N PRO A 406 -3.99 17.02 -14.36
CA PRO A 406 -3.73 17.53 -13.02
C PRO A 406 -2.64 16.72 -12.33
N HIS A 407 -1.79 17.38 -11.55
CA HIS A 407 -0.98 16.73 -10.54
C HIS A 407 -1.87 16.33 -9.37
N LEU A 408 -1.58 15.21 -8.73
CA LEU A 408 -2.32 14.76 -7.57
C LEU A 408 -1.34 14.28 -6.50
N SER A 409 -1.31 15.00 -5.37
CA SER A 409 -0.40 14.74 -4.27
C SER A 409 -1.04 13.88 -3.19
N CYS A 410 -0.22 13.07 -2.51
CA CYS A 410 -0.65 12.27 -1.36
C CYS A 410 -0.69 13.07 -0.04
N ARG A 411 -0.19 14.33 -0.04
CA ARG A 411 0.01 15.12 1.17
C ARG A 411 -1.29 15.53 1.88
N ASP A 412 -2.27 16.00 1.11
CA ASP A 412 -3.40 16.75 1.67
C ASP A 412 -4.69 15.94 1.77
N ARG A 413 -4.73 14.74 1.22
CA ARG A 413 -5.93 13.90 1.15
C ARG A 413 -5.67 12.50 1.67
N ASN A 414 -6.63 11.96 2.45
CA ASN A 414 -6.65 10.56 2.82
C ASN A 414 -7.09 9.67 1.63
N VAL A 415 -7.01 8.35 1.79
CA VAL A 415 -7.38 7.37 0.74
C VAL A 415 -8.78 7.60 0.19
N ILE A 416 -9.75 7.91 1.06
CA ILE A 416 -11.14 8.18 0.64
C ILE A 416 -11.19 9.43 -0.24
N GLY A 417 -10.53 10.51 0.19
CA GLY A 417 -10.45 11.76 -0.56
C GLY A 417 -9.73 11.60 -1.91
N LEU A 418 -8.63 10.83 -1.95
CA LEU A 418 -7.91 10.53 -3.19
C LEU A 418 -8.78 9.72 -4.15
N GLY A 419 -9.46 8.67 -3.66
CA GLY A 419 -10.36 7.86 -4.47
C GLY A 419 -11.54 8.66 -5.02
N ALA A 420 -12.18 9.49 -4.18
CA ALA A 420 -13.26 10.38 -4.61
C ALA A 420 -12.80 11.39 -5.65
N SER A 421 -11.58 11.94 -5.50
CA SER A 421 -10.99 12.86 -6.47
C SER A 421 -10.79 12.20 -7.84
N ILE A 422 -10.26 10.97 -7.88
CA ILE A 422 -10.09 10.19 -9.12
C ILE A 422 -11.45 9.89 -9.77
N LEU A 423 -12.43 9.40 -9.01
CA LEU A 423 -13.78 9.11 -9.53
C LEU A 423 -14.44 10.37 -10.10
N GLY A 424 -14.40 11.48 -9.35
CA GLY A 424 -14.96 12.76 -9.80
C GLY A 424 -14.27 13.29 -11.06
N ALA A 425 -12.95 13.17 -11.15
CA ALA A 425 -12.18 13.55 -12.33
C ALA A 425 -12.54 12.66 -13.54
N TYR A 426 -12.64 11.35 -13.35
CA TYR A 426 -13.02 10.40 -14.38
C TYR A 426 -14.43 10.68 -14.95
N MET A 427 -15.42 10.97 -14.07
CA MET A 427 -16.77 11.35 -14.46
C MET A 427 -16.81 12.63 -15.32
N ASN A 428 -15.83 13.53 -15.13
CA ASN A 428 -15.68 14.77 -15.90
C ASN A 428 -14.73 14.63 -17.12
N GLY A 429 -14.41 13.41 -17.54
CA GLY A 429 -13.64 13.15 -18.76
C GLY A 429 -12.12 13.20 -18.61
N LEU A 430 -11.57 13.44 -17.41
CA LEU A 430 -10.12 13.38 -17.20
C LEU A 430 -9.61 11.94 -17.25
N ARG A 431 -8.52 11.75 -18.01
CA ARG A 431 -7.88 10.45 -18.20
C ARG A 431 -6.38 10.46 -17.94
N HIS A 432 -5.83 11.61 -17.60
CA HIS A 432 -4.38 11.78 -17.40
C HIS A 432 -4.10 12.38 -16.04
N PHE A 433 -3.10 11.83 -15.33
CA PHE A 433 -2.68 12.33 -14.02
C PHE A 433 -1.15 12.25 -13.86
N LEU A 434 -0.57 13.22 -13.19
CA LEU A 434 0.77 13.11 -12.63
C LEU A 434 0.67 12.81 -11.13
N ILE A 435 1.12 11.63 -10.72
CA ILE A 435 1.05 11.19 -9.33
C ILE A 435 2.36 11.52 -8.60
N VAL A 436 2.23 12.35 -7.58
CA VAL A 436 3.37 12.81 -6.78
C VAL A 436 3.14 12.54 -5.29
N THR A 437 4.23 12.45 -4.52
CA THR A 437 4.12 12.35 -3.06
C THR A 437 3.63 13.67 -2.46
N GLY A 438 3.99 14.79 -3.08
CA GLY A 438 3.78 16.15 -2.59
C GLY A 438 4.98 16.68 -1.80
N ASP A 439 5.20 17.99 -1.91
CA ASP A 439 6.24 18.67 -1.15
C ASP A 439 5.90 18.68 0.34
N PRO A 440 6.89 18.61 1.24
CA PRO A 440 6.62 18.72 2.67
C PRO A 440 6.03 20.07 3.02
N VAL A 441 5.15 20.10 4.04
CA VAL A 441 4.65 21.36 4.60
C VAL A 441 5.81 22.18 5.14
N PRO A 442 5.90 23.49 4.82
CA PRO A 442 6.92 24.38 5.35
C PRO A 442 6.99 24.33 6.88
N SER A 443 8.20 24.46 7.43
CA SER A 443 8.42 24.30 8.88
C SER A 443 7.64 25.29 9.74
N ASP A 444 7.42 26.50 9.22
CA ASP A 444 6.66 27.57 9.85
C ASP A 444 5.14 27.38 9.85
N SER A 445 4.65 26.42 9.08
CA SER A 445 3.23 26.14 8.93
C SER A 445 2.79 24.80 9.54
N ARG A 446 3.75 24.02 10.10
CA ARG A 446 3.48 22.66 10.63
C ARG A 446 2.57 22.64 11.86
N ASP A 447 2.51 23.73 12.60
CA ASP A 447 1.65 23.85 13.78
C ASP A 447 0.15 23.99 13.39
N ILE A 448 -0.12 24.39 12.15
CA ILE A 448 -1.48 24.64 11.64
C ILE A 448 -1.89 23.57 10.62
N ILE A 449 -0.94 23.05 9.84
CA ILE A 449 -1.21 22.12 8.75
C ILE A 449 -0.72 20.71 9.11
N THR A 450 -1.64 19.77 9.19
CA THR A 450 -1.33 18.34 9.37
C THR A 450 -1.30 17.65 8.02
N SER A 451 -0.15 17.06 7.67
CA SER A 451 -0.03 16.22 6.48
C SER A 451 -0.68 14.86 6.72
N VAL A 452 -1.36 14.32 5.72
CA VAL A 452 -2.08 13.06 5.81
C VAL A 452 -1.18 11.88 5.42
N TYR A 453 -0.67 11.87 4.20
CA TYR A 453 0.24 10.85 3.67
C TYR A 453 -0.18 9.38 3.93
N ASP A 454 -1.48 9.05 3.83
CA ASP A 454 -1.93 7.64 3.87
C ASP A 454 -1.21 6.80 2.82
N PHE A 455 -0.94 7.40 1.65
CA PHE A 455 -0.13 6.85 0.58
C PHE A 455 1.15 7.66 0.33
N ASN A 456 2.16 7.00 -0.21
CA ASN A 456 3.18 7.63 -1.04
C ASN A 456 2.82 7.47 -2.52
N SER A 457 3.57 8.09 -3.43
CA SER A 457 3.26 8.04 -4.86
C SER A 457 3.20 6.61 -5.43
N ILE A 458 4.03 5.68 -4.97
CA ILE A 458 4.04 4.29 -5.47
C ILE A 458 2.76 3.56 -5.03
N LYS A 459 2.39 3.66 -3.75
CA LYS A 459 1.15 3.07 -3.23
C LYS A 459 -0.09 3.66 -3.91
N PHE A 460 -0.08 4.96 -4.19
CA PHE A 460 -1.17 5.61 -4.88
C PHE A 460 -1.28 5.14 -6.34
N MET A 461 -0.16 4.98 -7.04
CA MET A 461 -0.12 4.38 -8.38
C MET A 461 -0.69 2.95 -8.38
N GLN A 462 -0.33 2.11 -7.41
CA GLN A 462 -0.90 0.77 -7.24
C GLN A 462 -2.42 0.81 -7.05
N TYR A 463 -2.91 1.76 -6.25
CA TYR A 463 -4.35 1.97 -6.05
C TYR A 463 -5.06 2.35 -7.36
N ILE A 464 -4.51 3.29 -8.15
CA ILE A 464 -5.08 3.66 -9.46
C ILE A 464 -5.02 2.48 -10.45
N LYS A 465 -3.94 1.68 -10.43
CA LYS A 465 -3.85 0.46 -11.24
C LYS A 465 -5.00 -0.49 -10.95
N GLN A 466 -5.33 -0.70 -9.69
CA GLN A 466 -6.49 -1.50 -9.30
C GLN A 466 -7.81 -0.85 -9.74
N MET A 467 -7.99 0.46 -9.58
CA MET A 467 -9.19 1.16 -10.07
C MET A 467 -9.35 0.99 -11.59
N ASN A 468 -8.26 1.03 -12.35
CA ASN A 468 -8.27 0.75 -13.79
C ASN A 468 -8.75 -0.66 -14.09
N GLU A 469 -8.30 -1.66 -13.33
CA GLU A 469 -8.71 -3.06 -13.50
C GLU A 469 -10.19 -3.30 -13.12
N GLU A 470 -10.67 -2.64 -12.06
CA GLU A 470 -11.99 -2.89 -11.47
C GLU A 470 -13.10 -1.99 -12.02
N HIS A 471 -12.78 -0.72 -12.33
CA HIS A 471 -13.79 0.30 -12.63
C HIS A 471 -13.60 0.98 -13.99
N PHE A 472 -12.38 0.99 -14.53
CA PHE A 472 -12.04 1.77 -15.72
C PHE A 472 -11.43 0.92 -16.85
N SER A 473 -11.70 -0.40 -16.87
CA SER A 473 -11.06 -1.35 -17.80
C SER A 473 -11.28 -1.02 -19.27
N GLU A 474 -12.41 -0.39 -19.64
CA GLU A 474 -12.73 -0.03 -21.02
C GLU A 474 -12.01 1.26 -21.48
N ASP A 475 -11.82 2.21 -20.55
CA ASP A 475 -11.18 3.50 -20.84
C ASP A 475 -10.27 3.91 -19.64
N PRO A 476 -9.13 3.24 -19.47
CA PRO A 476 -8.31 3.37 -18.29
C PRO A 476 -7.59 4.71 -18.18
N ILE A 477 -7.36 5.13 -16.94
CA ILE A 477 -6.56 6.30 -16.60
C ILE A 477 -5.10 6.05 -16.92
N VAL A 478 -4.48 6.94 -17.70
CA VAL A 478 -3.03 7.01 -17.95
C VAL A 478 -2.40 7.92 -16.92
N TYR A 479 -1.42 7.43 -16.18
CA TYR A 479 -0.74 8.24 -15.17
C TYR A 479 0.77 8.12 -15.24
N GLY A 480 1.41 9.23 -14.93
CA GLY A 480 2.85 9.33 -14.84
C GLY A 480 3.34 9.60 -13.43
N GLY A 481 4.64 9.61 -13.26
CA GLY A 481 5.31 9.95 -12.02
C GLY A 481 6.41 10.99 -12.19
N ALA A 482 6.78 11.65 -11.09
CA ALA A 482 7.96 12.50 -11.07
C ALA A 482 9.24 11.65 -11.02
N LEU A 483 10.27 12.08 -11.75
CA LEU A 483 11.60 11.49 -11.79
C LEU A 483 12.64 12.51 -11.30
N ASN A 484 13.41 12.13 -10.27
CA ASN A 484 14.48 12.96 -9.71
C ASN A 484 15.85 12.41 -10.09
N TYR A 485 16.35 12.75 -11.28
CA TYR A 485 17.67 12.35 -11.75
C TYR A 485 18.83 12.96 -10.93
N GLY A 486 18.56 14.04 -10.18
CA GLY A 486 19.55 14.75 -9.37
C GLY A 486 19.94 14.07 -8.05
N ARG A 487 19.42 12.89 -7.72
CA ARG A 487 19.80 12.15 -6.50
C ARG A 487 21.28 11.80 -6.49
N LYS A 488 21.94 11.91 -5.31
CA LYS A 488 23.36 11.52 -5.16
C LYS A 488 23.62 10.09 -5.65
N ASN A 489 22.78 9.15 -5.26
CA ASN A 489 22.85 7.75 -5.74
C ASN A 489 21.77 7.52 -6.80
N ILE A 490 22.17 7.43 -8.06
CA ILE A 490 21.30 7.23 -9.21
C ILE A 490 20.62 5.85 -9.20
N ASP A 491 21.29 4.81 -8.64
CA ASP A 491 20.73 3.45 -8.60
C ASP A 491 19.49 3.37 -7.71
N VAL A 492 19.39 4.24 -6.70
CA VAL A 492 18.17 4.37 -5.89
C VAL A 492 17.03 4.91 -6.75
N GLU A 493 17.28 5.90 -7.61
CA GLU A 493 16.24 6.43 -8.48
C GLU A 493 15.84 5.43 -9.56
N ILE A 494 16.77 4.69 -10.14
CA ILE A 494 16.50 3.60 -11.09
C ILE A 494 15.56 2.55 -10.46
N ARG A 495 15.85 2.12 -9.24
CA ARG A 495 14.97 1.19 -8.51
C ARG A 495 13.58 1.78 -8.29
N ARG A 496 13.47 3.06 -7.91
CA ARG A 496 12.18 3.74 -7.74
C ARG A 496 11.39 3.86 -9.03
N VAL A 497 12.06 4.14 -10.16
CA VAL A 497 11.41 4.16 -11.48
C VAL A 497 10.86 2.78 -11.81
N LYS A 498 11.64 1.70 -11.62
CA LYS A 498 11.17 0.31 -11.82
C LYS A 498 9.94 0.01 -10.97
N GLN A 499 9.95 0.33 -9.68
CA GLN A 499 8.81 0.17 -8.79
C GLN A 499 7.57 0.95 -9.24
N LYS A 500 7.75 2.17 -9.75
CA LYS A 500 6.64 2.97 -10.30
C LYS A 500 6.09 2.37 -11.60
N CYS A 501 6.95 1.84 -12.48
CA CYS A 501 6.52 1.11 -13.68
C CYS A 501 5.71 -0.14 -13.30
N GLU A 502 6.17 -0.92 -12.34
CA GLU A 502 5.43 -2.08 -11.79
C GLU A 502 4.07 -1.66 -11.20
N ALA A 503 4.03 -0.49 -10.56
CA ALA A 503 2.81 0.14 -10.06
C ALA A 503 1.92 0.73 -11.17
N GLY A 504 2.30 0.63 -12.45
CA GLY A 504 1.49 1.02 -13.61
C GLY A 504 1.77 2.42 -14.15
N ALA A 505 2.82 3.12 -13.71
CA ALA A 505 3.20 4.41 -14.28
C ALA A 505 3.60 4.25 -15.76
N ALA A 506 2.95 5.01 -16.64
CA ALA A 506 3.13 4.93 -18.07
C ALA A 506 4.28 5.83 -18.58
N PHE A 507 4.57 6.91 -17.88
CA PHE A 507 5.61 7.88 -18.24
C PHE A 507 6.13 8.62 -17.00
N PHE A 508 7.21 9.37 -17.19
CA PHE A 508 7.84 10.18 -16.13
C PHE A 508 8.12 11.60 -16.60
N LEU A 509 7.81 12.58 -15.74
CA LEU A 509 8.24 13.97 -15.91
C LEU A 509 9.46 14.22 -15.04
N THR A 510 10.51 14.83 -15.63
CA THR A 510 11.74 15.14 -14.88
C THR A 510 11.67 16.53 -14.24
N GLN A 511 12.57 16.76 -13.28
CA GLN A 511 12.96 18.11 -12.87
C GLN A 511 13.60 18.86 -14.05
N PRO A 512 13.72 20.23 -14.01
CA PRO A 512 14.35 20.99 -15.07
C PRO A 512 15.78 20.54 -15.36
N VAL A 513 16.11 20.36 -16.62
CA VAL A 513 17.43 19.91 -17.10
C VAL A 513 18.22 21.10 -17.63
N TYR A 514 19.47 21.25 -17.19
CA TYR A 514 20.33 22.36 -17.62
C TYR A 514 21.71 21.93 -18.11
N SER A 515 22.20 20.75 -17.77
CA SER A 515 23.57 20.32 -18.08
C SER A 515 23.61 19.01 -18.88
N ASP A 516 24.75 18.80 -19.57
CA ASP A 516 25.01 17.55 -20.29
C ASP A 516 25.18 16.36 -19.32
N GLU A 517 25.64 16.60 -18.07
CA GLU A 517 25.67 15.58 -17.01
C GLU A 517 24.25 15.11 -16.65
N ASP A 518 23.30 16.02 -16.52
CA ASP A 518 21.90 15.70 -16.25
C ASP A 518 21.31 14.85 -17.38
N ILE A 519 21.61 15.18 -18.64
CA ILE A 519 21.18 14.43 -19.83
C ILE A 519 21.73 13.00 -19.80
N GLU A 520 23.00 12.82 -19.42
CA GLU A 520 23.61 11.50 -19.34
C GLU A 520 23.00 10.64 -18.22
N ARG A 521 22.71 11.25 -17.08
CA ARG A 521 21.99 10.57 -15.98
C ARG A 521 20.60 10.12 -16.40
N ILE A 522 19.86 10.96 -17.13
CA ILE A 522 18.53 10.61 -17.68
C ILE A 522 18.67 9.47 -18.70
N ARG A 523 19.67 9.51 -19.58
CA ARG A 523 19.95 8.43 -20.55
C ARG A 523 20.16 7.11 -19.85
N ARG A 524 21.00 7.08 -18.83
CA ARG A 524 21.25 5.86 -18.03
C ARG A 524 19.95 5.32 -17.42
N ILE A 525 19.13 6.19 -16.80
CA ILE A 525 17.84 5.76 -16.22
C ILE A 525 16.96 5.15 -17.33
N LYS A 526 16.87 5.78 -18.49
CA LYS A 526 16.04 5.31 -19.60
C LYS A 526 16.51 3.95 -20.13
N GLU A 527 17.81 3.77 -20.32
CA GLU A 527 18.42 2.51 -20.79
C GLU A 527 18.18 1.36 -19.80
N GLU A 528 18.33 1.60 -18.50
CA GLU A 528 18.19 0.56 -17.48
C GLU A 528 16.73 0.24 -17.12
N THR A 529 15.78 1.10 -17.43
CA THR A 529 14.37 0.94 -17.06
C THR A 529 13.42 0.75 -18.23
N GLY A 530 13.79 1.18 -19.45
CA GLY A 530 12.90 1.22 -20.60
C GLY A 530 11.77 2.25 -20.48
N ALA A 531 11.79 3.12 -19.46
CA ALA A 531 10.72 4.05 -19.15
C ALA A 531 10.59 5.16 -20.20
N LYS A 532 9.34 5.61 -20.44
CA LYS A 532 9.06 6.81 -21.23
C LYS A 532 9.36 8.04 -20.38
N ILE A 533 10.32 8.86 -20.80
CA ILE A 533 10.79 10.03 -20.04
C ILE A 533 10.55 11.30 -20.85
N ILE A 534 9.81 12.23 -20.25
CA ILE A 534 9.51 13.54 -20.79
C ILE A 534 10.31 14.56 -19.98
N CYS A 535 11.26 15.21 -20.61
CA CYS A 535 12.25 16.03 -19.91
C CYS A 535 11.75 17.43 -19.62
N GLY A 536 11.98 17.87 -18.39
CA GLY A 536 11.62 19.19 -17.89
C GLY A 536 12.53 20.30 -18.40
N ILE A 537 11.93 21.40 -18.81
CA ILE A 537 12.61 22.65 -19.18
C ILE A 537 11.94 23.79 -18.42
N LEU A 538 12.71 24.54 -17.66
CA LEU A 538 12.27 25.76 -16.98
C LEU A 538 13.03 26.95 -17.56
N PRO A 539 12.41 27.76 -18.45
CA PRO A 539 13.04 28.96 -18.97
C PRO A 539 13.24 29.98 -17.85
N LEU A 540 14.47 30.45 -17.68
CA LEU A 540 14.79 31.50 -16.72
C LEU A 540 14.48 32.88 -17.33
N VAL A 541 14.04 33.82 -16.50
CA VAL A 541 13.49 35.09 -17.00
C VAL A 541 14.25 36.34 -16.56
N SER A 542 15.29 36.19 -15.72
CA SER A 542 16.18 37.25 -15.26
C SER A 542 17.34 36.69 -14.46
N TYR A 543 18.37 37.50 -14.26
CA TYR A 543 19.50 37.19 -13.35
C TYR A 543 18.99 36.79 -11.94
N ARG A 544 18.12 37.62 -11.35
CA ARG A 544 17.56 37.34 -10.01
C ARG A 544 16.82 36.00 -9.97
N ASN A 545 16.07 35.70 -11.02
CA ASN A 545 15.34 34.41 -11.11
C ASN A 545 16.33 33.25 -11.24
N ALA A 546 17.39 33.38 -12.04
CA ALA A 546 18.40 32.33 -12.19
C ALA A 546 19.12 32.04 -10.87
N VAL A 547 19.55 33.08 -10.15
CA VAL A 547 20.21 32.98 -8.84
C VAL A 547 19.25 32.39 -7.78
N PHE A 548 17.98 32.79 -7.79
CA PHE A 548 16.97 32.24 -6.88
C PHE A 548 16.75 30.74 -7.12
N MET A 549 16.59 30.33 -8.38
CA MET A 549 16.42 28.91 -8.74
C MET A 549 17.64 28.06 -8.37
N GLN A 550 18.84 28.62 -8.50
CA GLN A 550 20.08 27.94 -8.17
C GLN A 550 20.25 27.71 -6.66
N ASN A 551 19.82 28.65 -5.82
CA ASN A 551 20.20 28.68 -4.41
C ASN A 551 19.04 28.33 -3.46
N GLU A 552 17.78 28.62 -3.83
CA GLU A 552 16.65 28.50 -2.92
C GLU A 552 15.66 27.40 -3.29
N VAL A 553 15.68 26.89 -4.53
CA VAL A 553 14.72 25.87 -4.96
C VAL A 553 15.34 24.47 -4.88
N ALA A 554 14.91 23.69 -3.91
CA ALA A 554 15.41 22.34 -3.71
C ALA A 554 15.14 21.45 -4.94
N GLY A 555 16.17 20.74 -5.40
CA GLY A 555 16.06 19.81 -6.53
C GLY A 555 16.29 20.43 -7.91
N ILE A 556 16.43 21.75 -8.01
CA ILE A 556 16.81 22.44 -9.25
C ILE A 556 18.29 22.82 -9.16
N ARG A 557 19.05 22.46 -10.19
CA ARG A 557 20.49 22.78 -10.30
C ARG A 557 20.71 23.62 -11.54
N VAL A 558 20.84 24.91 -11.36
CA VAL A 558 21.22 25.83 -12.45
C VAL A 558 22.74 25.98 -12.46
N PRO A 559 23.47 25.56 -13.51
CA PRO A 559 24.91 25.72 -13.61
C PRO A 559 25.32 27.20 -13.64
N ASP A 560 26.51 27.52 -13.10
CA ASP A 560 27.05 28.87 -13.12
C ASP A 560 27.19 29.46 -14.54
N GLU A 561 27.46 28.60 -15.54
CA GLU A 561 27.57 29.00 -16.94
C GLU A 561 26.20 29.51 -17.49
N ILE A 562 25.10 29.00 -16.99
CA ILE A 562 23.76 29.49 -17.35
C ILE A 562 23.49 30.82 -16.65
N VAL A 563 23.83 30.95 -15.35
CA VAL A 563 23.65 32.19 -14.59
C VAL A 563 24.46 33.33 -15.19
N ARG A 564 25.71 33.09 -15.62
CA ARG A 564 26.59 34.08 -16.22
C ARG A 564 26.11 34.64 -17.58
N GLN A 565 25.13 33.97 -18.23
CA GLN A 565 24.52 34.48 -19.46
C GLN A 565 23.57 35.65 -19.20
N TYR A 566 23.20 35.87 -17.92
CA TYR A 566 22.36 36.97 -17.50
C TYR A 566 23.23 38.07 -16.89
N ASP A 567 23.17 39.28 -17.46
CA ASP A 567 23.72 40.46 -16.81
C ASP A 567 22.67 41.00 -15.82
N PRO A 568 23.08 41.36 -14.58
CA PRO A 568 22.17 41.98 -13.60
C PRO A 568 21.43 43.23 -14.09
N ASP A 569 22.02 43.94 -15.03
CA ASP A 569 21.50 45.22 -15.57
C ASP A 569 20.72 45.05 -16.87
N MET A 570 20.54 43.81 -17.38
CA MET A 570 19.68 43.55 -18.54
C MET A 570 18.25 44.03 -18.30
N ASP A 571 17.68 44.67 -19.32
CA ASP A 571 16.26 44.91 -19.30
C ASP A 571 15.43 43.60 -19.38
N ARG A 572 14.15 43.72 -19.09
CA ARG A 572 13.27 42.55 -19.01
C ARG A 572 13.15 41.79 -20.34
N SER A 573 13.20 42.50 -21.48
CA SER A 573 13.07 41.88 -22.80
C SER A 573 14.34 41.13 -23.17
N GLN A 574 15.51 41.75 -22.94
CA GLN A 574 16.80 41.12 -23.17
C GLN A 574 16.97 39.86 -22.33
N ALA A 575 16.66 39.94 -21.03
CA ALA A 575 16.77 38.78 -20.13
C ALA A 575 15.78 37.65 -20.53
N GLN A 576 14.58 38.01 -20.98
CA GLN A 576 13.62 37.02 -21.49
C GLN A 576 14.15 36.34 -22.77
N GLN A 577 14.77 37.11 -23.67
CA GLN A 577 15.34 36.55 -24.90
C GLN A 577 16.48 35.55 -24.61
N VAL A 578 17.37 35.86 -23.66
CA VAL A 578 18.40 34.92 -23.19
C VAL A 578 17.74 33.62 -22.69
N GLY A 579 16.67 33.73 -21.91
CA GLY A 579 15.94 32.55 -21.41
C GLY A 579 15.31 31.71 -22.51
N VAL A 580 14.77 32.36 -23.55
CA VAL A 580 14.25 31.68 -24.75
C VAL A 580 15.36 30.91 -25.46
N ASP A 581 16.49 31.55 -25.71
CA ASP A 581 17.60 30.95 -26.45
C ASP A 581 18.23 29.77 -25.70
N ILE A 582 18.39 29.88 -24.36
CA ILE A 582 18.85 28.79 -23.50
C ILE A 582 17.85 27.62 -23.56
N ALA A 583 16.55 27.88 -23.43
CA ALA A 583 15.51 26.84 -23.47
C ALA A 583 15.49 26.10 -24.82
N VAL A 584 15.66 26.82 -25.94
CA VAL A 584 15.75 26.22 -27.28
C VAL A 584 16.99 25.34 -27.41
N GLN A 585 18.16 25.79 -26.92
CA GLN A 585 19.39 24.99 -26.93
C GLN A 585 19.23 23.69 -26.11
N ILE A 586 18.68 23.79 -24.92
CA ILE A 586 18.42 22.61 -24.05
C ILE A 586 17.43 21.66 -24.73
N ALA A 587 16.33 22.17 -25.27
CA ALA A 587 15.33 21.36 -25.99
C ALA A 587 15.94 20.58 -27.17
N ARG A 588 16.81 21.20 -27.93
CA ARG A 588 17.54 20.54 -29.03
C ARG A 588 18.45 19.43 -28.52
N LYS A 589 19.22 19.66 -27.43
CA LYS A 589 20.06 18.63 -26.81
C LYS A 589 19.23 17.46 -26.29
N LEU A 590 18.10 17.72 -25.66
CA LEU A 590 17.19 16.69 -25.13
C LEU A 590 16.53 15.85 -26.23
N SER A 591 16.54 16.30 -27.46
CA SER A 591 15.87 15.62 -28.57
C SER A 591 16.34 14.18 -28.79
N SER A 592 17.57 13.83 -28.42
CA SER A 592 18.13 12.48 -28.58
C SER A 592 17.77 11.50 -27.47
N VAL A 593 17.39 11.98 -26.28
CA VAL A 593 17.19 11.13 -25.09
C VAL A 593 15.76 11.15 -24.59
N SER A 594 15.01 12.23 -24.82
CA SER A 594 13.67 12.46 -24.33
C SER A 594 12.57 11.89 -25.24
N ASP A 595 11.48 11.38 -24.66
CA ASP A 595 10.26 11.02 -25.39
C ASP A 595 9.31 12.22 -25.58
N GLY A 596 9.60 13.36 -24.99
CA GLY A 596 8.86 14.61 -25.11
C GLY A 596 9.48 15.71 -24.26
N LEU A 597 8.92 16.91 -24.34
CA LEU A 597 9.37 18.08 -23.59
C LEU A 597 8.29 18.57 -22.64
N TYR A 598 8.65 18.84 -21.41
CA TYR A 598 7.78 19.35 -20.36
C TYR A 598 8.23 20.75 -19.93
N PHE A 599 7.46 21.76 -20.28
CA PHE A 599 7.78 23.14 -19.99
C PHE A 599 7.10 23.62 -18.72
N MET A 600 7.87 23.96 -17.72
CA MET A 600 7.44 24.70 -16.54
C MET A 600 7.50 26.20 -16.85
N ILE A 601 6.35 26.87 -16.83
CA ILE A 601 6.26 28.25 -17.31
C ILE A 601 6.33 29.20 -16.11
N PRO A 602 7.45 29.94 -15.90
CA PRO A 602 7.54 30.83 -14.77
C PRO A 602 6.51 31.96 -14.87
N PHE A 603 5.75 32.17 -13.78
CA PHE A 603 4.72 33.22 -13.65
C PHE A 603 3.62 33.15 -14.73
N ASN A 604 3.34 31.96 -15.28
CA ASN A 604 2.35 31.75 -16.37
C ASN A 604 2.62 32.63 -17.62
N ARG A 605 3.89 32.83 -18.00
CA ARG A 605 4.27 33.57 -19.22
C ARG A 605 4.13 32.70 -20.48
N ALA A 606 2.92 32.35 -20.84
CA ALA A 606 2.63 31.45 -21.96
C ALA A 606 3.19 31.95 -23.32
N ALA A 607 3.21 33.26 -23.54
CA ALA A 607 3.77 33.86 -24.76
C ALA A 607 5.27 33.51 -24.95
N MET A 608 6.04 33.42 -23.87
CA MET A 608 7.45 33.02 -23.93
C MET A 608 7.59 31.57 -24.44
N LEU A 609 6.72 30.64 -23.99
CA LEU A 609 6.73 29.28 -24.51
C LEU A 609 6.30 29.23 -25.99
N ALA A 610 5.31 30.00 -26.37
CA ALA A 610 4.88 30.09 -27.78
C ALA A 610 6.06 30.52 -28.69
N GLU A 611 6.90 31.46 -28.25
CA GLU A 611 8.13 31.87 -28.94
C GLU A 611 9.17 30.74 -29.00
N ILE A 612 9.42 30.04 -27.87
CA ILE A 612 10.34 28.88 -27.84
C ILE A 612 9.89 27.81 -28.86
N LEU A 613 8.60 27.50 -28.89
CA LEU A 613 8.06 26.48 -29.79
C LEU A 613 8.17 26.88 -31.27
N ARG A 614 7.96 28.16 -31.63
CA ARG A 614 8.18 28.67 -32.98
C ARG A 614 9.65 28.48 -33.42
N LYS A 615 10.61 28.88 -32.57
CA LYS A 615 12.05 28.71 -32.83
C LYS A 615 12.46 27.22 -32.95
N LEU A 616 11.83 26.34 -32.21
CA LEU A 616 12.08 24.90 -32.31
C LEU A 616 11.57 24.31 -33.63
N ARG A 617 10.49 24.86 -34.19
CA ARG A 617 9.94 24.44 -35.49
C ARG A 617 10.67 25.05 -36.67
N GLY A 618 11.58 25.99 -36.44
CA GLY A 618 12.26 26.70 -37.54
C GLY A 618 11.38 27.75 -38.22
N GLU A 619 10.33 28.21 -37.54
CA GLU A 619 9.40 29.24 -38.05
C GLU A 619 9.93 30.65 -37.72
N ASP A 620 11.26 30.86 -37.82
CA ASP A 620 11.88 32.18 -37.65
C ASP A 620 11.58 33.03 -38.89
N SER A 621 10.74 34.05 -38.71
CA SER A 621 10.60 35.18 -39.67
C SER A 621 11.20 36.44 -39.07
#